data_5dbf58aad3f961e9e3414e1fda8008e9
#
_entry.id   5dbf58aad3f961e9e3414e1fda8008e9
#
_cell.length_a   1.000
_cell.length_b   1.000
_cell.length_c   1.000
_cell.angle_alpha   90.00
_cell.angle_beta   90.00
_cell.angle_gamma   90.00
#
_symmetry.space_group_name_H-M   'P 1'
#
loop_
_entity.id
_entity.type
_entity.pdbx_description
1 polymer ?
#
loop_
_entity_poly.entity_id
_entity_poly.type
_entity_poly.pdbx_seq_one_letter_code
_entity_poly.pdbx_strand_id
1 'polypeptide(L)'
;LIIMKPAYPPLLQMSPAYTPRPLKNLFTANQCWAHLIEEGGLRDIEIESVTKMLACGTSILGVKHYTCGNHSCPHVKYLCNTCQCRACPSCGKKATDQWIAVQNNRLPDCPWQHLVFTLPDTLWSLFFYNRWLLDALFRLAADNLIYS
;
A
#
# COMPACT_ATOMS: atom_id res chain seq x y z
N LEU A 1 -21.67 7.45 -15.46
CA LEU A 1 -21.35 8.88 -15.30
C LEU A 1 -20.92 9.11 -13.85
N ILE A 2 -19.62 9.39 -13.64
CA ILE A 2 -19.12 9.67 -12.28
C ILE A 2 -19.28 11.16 -12.07
N ILE A 3 -20.29 11.55 -11.30
CA ILE A 3 -20.48 12.95 -10.89
C ILE A 3 -19.82 13.10 -9.52
N MET A 4 -18.68 13.79 -9.46
CA MET A 4 -18.11 14.25 -8.20
C MET A 4 -18.94 15.43 -7.69
N LYS A 5 -19.81 15.19 -6.70
CA LYS A 5 -20.38 16.25 -5.86
C LYS A 5 -19.72 16.21 -4.49
N PRO A 6 -19.19 17.31 -3.97
CA PRO A 6 -18.74 17.40 -2.60
C PRO A 6 -19.95 17.63 -1.66
N ALA A 7 -20.67 16.57 -1.34
CA ALA A 7 -21.64 16.58 -0.27
C ALA A 7 -21.32 15.40 0.64
N TYR A 8 -20.64 15.69 1.74
CA TYR A 8 -20.38 14.71 2.78
C TYR A 8 -21.72 14.40 3.49
N PRO A 9 -22.13 13.11 3.56
CA PRO A 9 -23.23 12.73 4.44
C PRO A 9 -22.80 13.00 5.89
N PRO A 10 -23.75 13.34 6.77
CA PRO A 10 -23.46 13.49 8.20
C PRO A 10 -22.80 12.19 8.70
N LEU A 11 -21.74 12.33 9.49
CA LEU A 11 -20.87 11.27 10.02
C LEU A 11 -21.59 10.13 10.76
N LEU A 12 -22.88 10.28 11.03
CA LEU A 12 -23.71 9.36 11.82
C LEU A 12 -24.24 8.13 11.07
N GLN A 13 -24.06 8.02 9.74
CA GLN A 13 -24.60 6.88 8.97
C GLN A 13 -23.55 5.93 8.42
N MET A 14 -22.27 6.18 8.68
CA MET A 14 -21.21 5.21 8.40
C MET A 14 -20.90 4.43 9.66
N SER A 15 -21.64 3.36 9.92
CA SER A 15 -21.18 2.30 10.82
C SER A 15 -20.25 1.39 10.00
N PRO A 16 -18.94 1.63 9.96
CA PRO A 16 -18.03 0.65 9.39
C PRO A 16 -17.95 -0.50 10.40
N ALA A 17 -18.17 -1.71 9.94
CA ALA A 17 -17.69 -2.85 10.70
C ALA A 17 -16.24 -2.55 11.09
N TYR A 18 -15.97 -2.47 12.39
CA TYR A 18 -14.66 -2.11 12.93
C TYR A 18 -13.64 -3.12 12.39
N THR A 19 -12.81 -2.67 11.47
CA THR A 19 -11.67 -3.46 10.99
C THR A 19 -10.45 -2.99 11.77
N PRO A 20 -9.86 -3.85 12.61
CA PRO A 20 -8.66 -3.51 13.36
C PRO A 20 -7.56 -3.02 12.41
N ARG A 21 -7.00 -1.86 12.67
CA ARG A 21 -5.91 -1.28 11.88
C ARG A 21 -4.73 -0.93 12.79
N PRO A 22 -4.05 -1.94 13.35
CA PRO A 22 -3.05 -1.73 14.39
C PRO A 22 -1.91 -0.82 13.95
N LEU A 23 -1.48 -0.90 12.70
CA LEU A 23 -0.42 -0.04 12.18
C LEU A 23 -0.85 1.43 12.10
N LYS A 24 -2.10 1.72 11.73
CA LYS A 24 -2.62 3.09 11.79
C LYS A 24 -2.64 3.61 13.22
N ASN A 25 -3.10 2.80 14.16
CA ASN A 25 -3.15 3.16 15.57
C ASN A 25 -1.76 3.45 16.12
N LEU A 26 -0.73 2.69 15.71
CA LEU A 26 0.65 2.94 16.10
C LEU A 26 1.12 4.34 15.69
N PHE A 27 0.92 4.72 14.44
CA PHE A 27 1.35 6.03 13.94
C PHE A 27 0.51 7.21 14.47
N THR A 28 -0.74 6.97 14.84
CA THR A 28 -1.62 8.02 15.40
C THR A 28 -1.54 8.13 16.91
N ALA A 29 -1.06 7.08 17.61
CA ALA A 29 -0.90 7.10 19.06
C ALA A 29 0.08 8.20 19.49
N ASN A 30 -0.33 9.01 20.48
CA ASN A 30 0.47 10.10 21.02
C ASN A 30 1.07 11.05 19.97
N GLN A 31 0.39 11.23 18.84
CA GLN A 31 0.87 12.04 17.71
C GLN A 31 2.25 11.58 17.17
N CYS A 32 2.58 10.29 17.30
CA CYS A 32 3.88 9.71 16.95
C CYS A 32 4.32 10.12 15.53
N TRP A 33 3.41 10.10 14.57
CA TRP A 33 3.73 10.48 13.20
C TRP A 33 4.11 11.95 13.05
N ALA A 34 3.43 12.86 13.75
CA ALA A 34 3.76 14.28 13.75
C ALA A 34 5.16 14.52 14.32
N HIS A 35 5.48 13.92 15.47
CA HIS A 35 6.82 14.02 16.07
C HIS A 35 7.92 13.50 15.14
N LEU A 36 7.71 12.36 14.47
CA LEU A 36 8.70 11.83 13.52
C LEU A 36 8.94 12.76 12.32
N ILE A 37 7.92 13.48 11.86
CA ILE A 37 8.07 14.48 10.79
C ILE A 37 8.86 15.68 11.31
N GLU A 38 8.59 16.14 12.52
CA GLU A 38 9.27 17.28 13.15
C GLU A 38 10.75 17.00 13.44
N GLU A 39 11.08 15.78 13.87
CA GLU A 39 12.47 15.34 14.06
C GLU A 39 13.27 15.35 12.75
N GLY A 40 12.59 15.15 11.63
CA GLY A 40 13.23 15.13 10.31
C GLY A 40 13.97 13.82 10.01
N GLY A 41 14.78 13.84 8.93
CA GLY A 41 15.56 12.66 8.50
C GLY A 41 14.77 11.64 7.70
N LEU A 42 13.45 11.81 7.54
CA LEU A 42 12.63 10.96 6.71
C LEU A 42 12.75 11.35 5.23
N ARG A 43 12.74 10.34 4.36
CA ARG A 43 12.68 10.58 2.91
C ARG A 43 11.25 10.92 2.49
N ASP A 44 11.10 11.71 1.44
CA ASP A 44 9.79 12.11 0.91
C ASP A 44 8.87 10.91 0.65
N ILE A 45 9.43 9.81 0.14
CA ILE A 45 8.66 8.60 -0.13
C ILE A 45 8.13 7.92 1.14
N GLU A 46 8.82 8.03 2.27
CA GLU A 46 8.38 7.52 3.56
C GLU A 46 7.23 8.37 4.09
N ILE A 47 7.36 9.69 4.02
CA ILE A 47 6.33 10.64 4.40
C ILE A 47 5.07 10.41 3.56
N GLU A 48 5.21 10.32 2.25
CA GLU A 48 4.10 10.08 1.32
C GLU A 48 3.41 8.74 1.61
N SER A 49 4.18 7.67 1.81
CA SER A 49 3.65 6.32 2.02
C SER A 49 2.84 6.21 3.31
N VAL A 50 3.34 6.75 4.41
CA VAL A 50 2.64 6.71 5.70
C VAL A 50 1.42 7.64 5.68
N THR A 51 1.53 8.83 5.13
CA THR A 51 0.41 9.77 5.00
C THR A 51 -0.71 9.17 4.15
N LYS A 52 -0.41 8.57 3.01
CA LYS A 52 -1.37 7.82 2.18
C LYS A 52 -2.00 6.64 2.93
N MET A 53 -1.20 5.90 3.69
CA MET A 53 -1.69 4.78 4.50
C MET A 53 -2.66 5.26 5.58
N LEU A 54 -2.36 6.34 6.28
CA LEU A 54 -3.23 6.93 7.31
C LEU A 54 -4.56 7.40 6.72
N ALA A 55 -4.54 7.99 5.54
CA ALA A 55 -5.72 8.44 4.81
C ALA A 55 -6.52 7.29 4.14
N CYS A 56 -5.96 6.08 4.06
CA CYS A 56 -6.56 4.95 3.34
C CYS A 56 -7.93 4.55 3.87
N GLY A 57 -8.92 4.51 2.98
CA GLY A 57 -10.30 4.14 3.34
C GLY A 57 -11.03 5.20 4.16
N THR A 58 -10.56 6.44 4.09
CA THR A 58 -11.23 7.62 4.65
C THR A 58 -11.69 8.55 3.52
N SER A 59 -12.52 9.53 3.86
CA SER A 59 -12.99 10.55 2.90
C SER A 59 -11.87 11.48 2.41
N ILE A 60 -10.72 11.52 3.08
CA ILE A 60 -9.56 12.34 2.70
C ILE A 60 -9.06 11.99 1.29
N LEU A 61 -9.06 10.70 0.92
CA LEU A 61 -8.68 10.25 -0.42
C LEU A 61 -9.83 10.33 -1.44
N GLY A 62 -10.96 10.91 -1.05
CA GLY A 62 -12.16 10.99 -1.86
C GLY A 62 -13.11 9.81 -1.65
N VAL A 63 -14.34 9.99 -2.11
CA VAL A 63 -15.44 9.03 -1.95
C VAL A 63 -16.10 8.80 -3.30
N LYS A 64 -16.33 7.54 -3.65
CA LYS A 64 -17.16 7.15 -4.78
C LYS A 64 -18.60 7.05 -4.34
N HIS A 65 -19.47 7.73 -5.05
CA HIS A 65 -20.90 7.73 -4.81
C HIS A 65 -21.59 6.88 -5.90
N TYR A 66 -22.34 5.89 -5.48
CA TYR A 66 -23.13 5.02 -6.33
C TYR A 66 -24.61 5.21 -6.04
N THR A 67 -25.39 5.44 -7.09
CA THR A 67 -26.85 5.51 -7.03
C THR A 67 -27.45 4.36 -7.84
N CYS A 68 -28.62 3.88 -7.42
CA CYS A 68 -29.38 2.92 -8.21
C CYS A 68 -29.82 3.55 -9.54
N GLY A 69 -29.72 2.80 -10.65
CA GLY A 69 -30.18 3.26 -11.97
C GLY A 69 -31.71 3.33 -12.10
N ASN A 70 -32.46 2.79 -11.17
CA ASN A 70 -33.92 2.89 -11.12
C ASN A 70 -34.30 4.22 -10.41
N HIS A 71 -34.99 5.10 -11.11
CA HIS A 71 -35.39 6.44 -10.63
C HIS A 71 -36.27 6.41 -9.37
N SER A 72 -37.00 5.31 -9.10
CA SER A 72 -37.81 5.14 -7.92
C SER A 72 -37.04 4.55 -6.72
N CYS A 73 -35.79 4.18 -6.90
CA CYS A 73 -35.00 3.53 -5.88
C CYS A 73 -34.12 4.53 -5.11
N PRO A 74 -34.32 4.72 -3.80
CA PRO A 74 -33.56 5.68 -3.00
C PRO A 74 -32.16 5.14 -2.56
N HIS A 75 -31.75 3.95 -3.02
CA HIS A 75 -30.50 3.34 -2.57
C HIS A 75 -29.28 4.12 -3.04
N VAL A 76 -28.46 4.47 -2.06
CA VAL A 76 -27.18 5.16 -2.25
C VAL A 76 -26.08 4.41 -1.50
N LYS A 77 -24.91 4.25 -2.13
CA LYS A 77 -23.72 3.65 -1.50
C LYS A 77 -22.51 4.54 -1.67
N TYR A 78 -21.82 4.78 -0.58
CA TYR A 78 -20.57 5.52 -0.55
C TYR A 78 -19.39 4.56 -0.30
N LEU A 79 -18.33 4.66 -1.10
CA LEU A 79 -17.11 3.89 -0.92
C LEU A 79 -15.91 4.85 -0.88
N CYS A 80 -15.19 4.87 0.23
CA CYS A 80 -13.96 5.63 0.33
C CYS A 80 -12.86 5.03 -0.56
N ASN A 81 -12.08 5.88 -1.20
CA ASN A 81 -10.94 5.46 -1.99
C ASN A 81 -9.86 4.83 -1.09
N THR A 82 -9.08 3.93 -1.69
CA THR A 82 -7.95 3.28 -1.04
C THR A 82 -6.64 3.86 -1.55
N CYS A 83 -5.58 3.82 -0.73
CA CYS A 83 -4.30 4.46 -1.05
C CYS A 83 -3.47 3.72 -2.10
N GLN A 84 -3.76 2.45 -2.37
CA GLN A 84 -3.00 1.56 -3.26
C GLN A 84 -1.50 1.46 -2.91
N CYS A 85 -1.10 1.94 -1.72
CA CYS A 85 0.27 1.90 -1.27
C CYS A 85 0.64 0.50 -0.76
N ARG A 86 1.84 0.01 -1.11
CA ARG A 86 2.36 -1.28 -0.65
C ARG A 86 2.57 -1.34 0.86
N ALA A 87 2.96 -0.23 1.47
CA ALA A 87 3.13 -0.12 2.92
C ALA A 87 1.81 -0.20 3.69
N CYS A 88 0.67 0.01 3.04
CA CYS A 88 -0.64 -0.09 3.67
C CYS A 88 -1.02 -1.57 3.90
N PRO A 89 -1.33 -1.99 5.15
CA PRO A 89 -1.66 -3.39 5.44
C PRO A 89 -2.83 -3.95 4.61
N SER A 90 -3.83 -3.12 4.31
CA SER A 90 -4.98 -3.53 3.51
C SER A 90 -4.67 -3.59 2.02
N CYS A 91 -4.06 -2.53 1.47
CA CYS A 91 -3.75 -2.44 0.04
C CYS A 91 -2.58 -3.33 -0.35
N GLY A 92 -1.53 -3.38 0.49
CA GLY A 92 -0.36 -4.21 0.28
C GLY A 92 -0.71 -5.70 0.29
N LYS A 93 -1.51 -6.14 1.29
CA LYS A 93 -1.98 -7.52 1.32
C LYS A 93 -2.75 -7.88 0.05
N LYS A 94 -3.72 -7.07 -0.35
CA LYS A 94 -4.49 -7.31 -1.57
C LYS A 94 -3.59 -7.42 -2.81
N ALA A 95 -2.63 -6.51 -2.95
CA ALA A 95 -1.68 -6.53 -4.08
C ALA A 95 -0.80 -7.79 -4.06
N THR A 96 -0.35 -8.21 -2.87
CA THR A 96 0.44 -9.44 -2.68
C THR A 96 -0.38 -10.68 -3.04
N ASP A 97 -1.60 -10.79 -2.55
CA ASP A 97 -2.49 -11.93 -2.85
C ASP A 97 -2.75 -12.03 -4.37
N GLN A 98 -2.99 -10.91 -5.03
CA GLN A 98 -3.14 -10.86 -6.49
C GLN A 98 -1.87 -11.28 -7.23
N TRP A 99 -0.71 -10.81 -6.76
CA TRP A 99 0.58 -11.20 -7.34
C TRP A 99 0.84 -12.70 -7.18
N ILE A 100 0.60 -13.26 -5.98
CA ILE A 100 0.72 -14.70 -5.72
C ILE A 100 -0.16 -15.50 -6.68
N ALA A 101 -1.43 -15.11 -6.83
CA ALA A 101 -2.35 -15.79 -7.74
C ALA A 101 -1.84 -15.79 -9.19
N VAL A 102 -1.29 -14.67 -9.64
CA VAL A 102 -0.68 -14.56 -10.98
C VAL A 102 0.56 -15.45 -11.11
N GLN A 103 1.44 -15.47 -10.08
CA GLN A 103 2.65 -16.30 -10.12
C GLN A 103 2.31 -17.79 -10.11
N ASN A 104 1.36 -18.23 -9.30
CA ASN A 104 0.93 -19.63 -9.25
C ASN A 104 0.43 -20.12 -10.62
N ASN A 105 -0.13 -19.22 -11.44
CA ASN A 105 -0.58 -19.58 -12.80
C ASN A 105 0.55 -19.52 -13.85
N ARG A 106 1.67 -18.86 -13.55
CA ARG A 106 2.79 -18.67 -14.49
C ARG A 106 3.95 -19.64 -14.24
N LEU A 107 4.17 -19.99 -12.98
CA LEU A 107 5.28 -20.83 -12.60
C LEU A 107 4.95 -22.31 -12.90
N PRO A 108 5.87 -23.07 -13.46
CA PRO A 108 5.68 -24.51 -13.69
C PRO A 108 5.59 -25.26 -12.36
N ASP A 109 4.84 -26.35 -12.35
CA ASP A 109 4.75 -27.27 -11.21
C ASP A 109 6.02 -28.17 -11.20
N CYS A 110 7.04 -27.73 -10.49
CA CYS A 110 8.32 -28.42 -10.35
C CYS A 110 8.94 -28.14 -8.97
N PRO A 111 9.91 -28.94 -8.54
CA PRO A 111 10.67 -28.66 -7.31
C PRO A 111 11.42 -27.33 -7.42
N TRP A 112 11.12 -26.40 -6.52
CA TRP A 112 11.76 -25.09 -6.45
C TRP A 112 12.87 -25.07 -5.41
N GLN A 113 13.98 -24.43 -5.74
CA GLN A 113 15.05 -24.11 -4.79
C GLN A 113 14.99 -22.63 -4.42
N HIS A 114 15.06 -22.35 -3.14
CA HIS A 114 15.10 -20.98 -2.62
C HIS A 114 16.56 -20.56 -2.42
N LEU A 115 17.03 -19.60 -3.20
CA LEU A 115 18.35 -19.01 -3.08
C LEU A 115 18.24 -17.63 -2.45
N VAL A 116 19.08 -17.38 -1.45
CA VAL A 116 19.12 -16.10 -0.73
C VAL A 116 20.48 -15.44 -0.97
N PHE A 117 20.45 -14.24 -1.56
CA PHE A 117 21.63 -13.40 -1.70
C PHE A 117 21.60 -12.33 -0.60
N THR A 118 22.68 -12.21 0.15
CA THR A 118 22.81 -11.19 1.19
C THR A 118 23.87 -10.16 0.79
N LEU A 119 23.60 -8.90 1.13
CA LEU A 119 24.57 -7.83 0.96
C LEU A 119 25.33 -7.62 2.27
N PRO A 120 26.67 -7.45 2.22
CA PRO A 120 27.44 -7.01 3.36
C PRO A 120 26.91 -5.68 3.92
N ASP A 121 26.98 -5.49 5.21
CA ASP A 121 26.55 -4.29 5.91
C ASP A 121 27.29 -3.03 5.43
N THR A 122 28.55 -3.17 5.04
CA THR A 122 29.38 -2.11 4.47
C THR A 122 28.75 -1.48 3.20
N LEU A 123 27.91 -2.21 2.48
CA LEU A 123 27.23 -1.74 1.27
C LEU A 123 25.83 -1.18 1.54
N TRP A 124 25.28 -1.33 2.74
CA TRP A 124 23.91 -0.90 3.01
C TRP A 124 23.67 0.58 2.79
N SER A 125 24.62 1.44 3.22
CA SER A 125 24.52 2.88 2.99
C SER A 125 24.48 3.23 1.50
N LEU A 126 25.29 2.54 0.68
CA LEU A 126 25.33 2.75 -0.76
C LEU A 126 23.96 2.44 -1.39
N PHE A 127 23.37 1.30 -1.06
CA PHE A 127 22.07 0.89 -1.59
C PHE A 127 20.91 1.69 -0.99
N PHE A 128 21.07 2.21 0.22
CA PHE A 128 20.07 3.07 0.84
C PHE A 128 19.89 4.38 0.07
N TYR A 129 20.99 5.01 -0.29
CA TYR A 129 20.97 6.28 -1.03
C TYR A 129 20.83 6.11 -2.55
N ASN A 130 21.15 4.93 -3.08
CA ASN A 130 21.15 4.64 -4.52
C ASN A 130 20.24 3.44 -4.83
N ARG A 131 18.95 3.61 -4.65
CA ARG A 131 17.96 2.51 -4.79
C ARG A 131 17.94 1.88 -6.19
N TRP A 132 18.31 2.62 -7.23
CA TRP A 132 18.43 2.11 -8.59
C TRP A 132 19.46 0.98 -8.75
N LEU A 133 20.44 0.90 -7.85
CA LEU A 133 21.42 -0.21 -7.83
C LEU A 133 20.79 -1.56 -7.49
N LEU A 134 19.62 -1.58 -6.84
CA LEU A 134 18.92 -2.83 -6.52
C LEU A 134 18.52 -3.58 -7.78
N ASP A 135 18.12 -2.89 -8.84
CA ASP A 135 17.77 -3.52 -10.12
C ASP A 135 18.99 -4.21 -10.78
N ALA A 136 20.16 -3.56 -10.69
CA ALA A 136 21.41 -4.14 -11.16
C ALA A 136 21.80 -5.38 -10.35
N LEU A 137 21.59 -5.35 -9.03
CA LEU A 137 21.89 -6.48 -8.15
C LEU A 137 21.08 -7.73 -8.52
N PHE A 138 19.79 -7.60 -8.80
CA PHE A 138 18.96 -8.73 -9.23
C PHE A 138 19.42 -9.32 -10.56
N ARG A 139 19.84 -8.49 -11.50
CA ARG A 139 20.40 -8.96 -12.78
C ARG A 139 21.70 -9.71 -12.58
N LEU A 140 22.63 -9.16 -11.80
CA LEU A 140 23.90 -9.83 -11.50
C LEU A 140 23.71 -11.17 -10.79
N ALA A 141 22.75 -11.26 -9.86
CA ALA A 141 22.41 -12.51 -9.19
C ALA A 141 21.88 -13.56 -10.18
N ALA A 142 20.99 -13.17 -11.10
CA ALA A 142 20.46 -14.05 -12.14
C ALA A 142 21.56 -14.50 -13.12
N ASP A 143 22.41 -13.58 -13.56
CA ASP A 143 23.52 -13.89 -14.48
C ASP A 143 24.51 -14.89 -13.86
N ASN A 144 24.85 -14.71 -12.57
CA ASN A 144 25.71 -15.67 -11.87
C ASN A 144 25.10 -17.07 -11.77
N LEU A 145 23.76 -17.20 -11.68
CA LEU A 145 23.09 -18.50 -11.65
C LEU A 145 22.99 -19.16 -13.02
N ILE A 146 22.92 -18.37 -14.09
CA ILE A 146 22.77 -18.90 -15.45
C ILE A 146 24.13 -19.35 -16.02
N TYR A 147 25.22 -18.67 -15.64
CA TYR A 147 26.56 -18.90 -16.20
C TYR A 147 27.52 -19.67 -15.25
N SER A 148 27.06 -20.10 -14.09
CA SER A 148 27.80 -20.99 -13.18
C SER A 148 27.43 -22.45 -13.43
#